data_f57cb513798df083d23dea7c0c7a3910
#
_entry.id   f57cb513798df083d23dea7c0c7a3910
#
_cell.length_a   1.000
_cell.length_b   1.000
_cell.length_c   1.000
_cell.angle_alpha   90.00
_cell.angle_beta   90.00
_cell.angle_gamma   90.00
#
_symmetry.space_group_name_H-M   'P 1'
#
loop_
_entity.id
_entity.type
_entity.pdbx_description
1 polymer ?
#
loop_
_entity_poly.entity_id
_entity_poly.type
_entity_poly.pdbx_seq_one_letter_code
_entity_poly.pdbx_strand_id
1 'polypeptide(L)' 'MASPVYKKITLVGTSRQSIEGAVQNAIATASKSLRHLSWFEINHVRGHIADGKIDSYQVEVAIGFSLEGQEEAVHIMTAL' A
#
# COMPACT_ATOMS: atom_id res chain seq x y z
N MET A 1 7.33 -17.56 23.51
CA MET A 1 7.60 -16.82 22.26
C MET A 1 6.66 -15.63 22.15
N ALA A 2 7.20 -14.46 21.85
CA ALA A 2 6.40 -13.27 21.77
C ALA A 2 5.54 -13.29 20.49
N SER A 3 4.33 -12.78 20.61
CA SER A 3 3.48 -12.61 19.45
C SER A 3 3.94 -11.38 18.67
N PRO A 4 3.94 -11.46 17.35
CA PRO A 4 4.37 -10.31 16.55
C PRO A 4 3.40 -9.15 16.65
N VAL A 5 3.94 -7.95 16.47
CA VAL A 5 3.14 -6.73 16.39
C VAL A 5 3.28 -6.17 15.00
N TYR A 6 2.15 -5.75 14.43
CA TYR A 6 2.10 -5.22 13.06
C TYR A 6 1.67 -3.76 13.08
N LYS A 7 2.06 -3.07 12.06
CA LYS A 7 1.58 -1.71 11.80
C LYS A 7 0.94 -1.71 10.42
N LYS A 8 -0.04 -0.85 10.25
CA LYS A 8 -0.68 -0.66 8.93
C LYS A 8 -0.40 0.75 8.46
N ILE A 9 -0.14 0.87 7.17
CA ILE A 9 -0.08 2.17 6.49
C ILE A 9 -1.09 2.15 5.36
N THR A 10 -1.57 3.32 4.98
CA THR A 10 -2.54 3.45 3.89
C THR A 10 -1.90 4.20 2.74
N LEU A 11 -2.00 3.63 1.55
CA LEU A 11 -1.49 4.23 0.32
C LEU A 11 -2.60 4.25 -0.72
N VAL A 12 -2.45 5.12 -1.71
CA VAL A 12 -3.33 5.12 -2.88
C VAL A 12 -2.47 4.72 -4.08
N GLY A 13 -2.71 3.52 -4.58
CA GLY A 13 -2.04 3.04 -5.78
C GLY A 13 -2.85 3.43 -7.00
N THR A 14 -2.18 3.63 -8.11
CA THR A 14 -2.83 3.97 -9.37
C THR A 14 -2.34 3.06 -10.49
N SER A 15 -3.21 2.84 -11.48
CA SER A 15 -2.85 2.08 -12.67
C SER A 15 -3.80 2.45 -13.80
N ARG A 16 -3.29 2.48 -15.00
CA ARG A 16 -4.14 2.67 -16.18
C ARG A 16 -4.69 1.34 -16.70
N GLN A 17 -4.18 0.22 -16.22
CA GLN A 17 -4.53 -1.09 -16.74
C GLN A 17 -5.56 -1.83 -15.88
N SER A 18 -5.39 -1.81 -14.55
CA SER A 18 -6.23 -2.66 -13.72
C SER A 18 -6.20 -2.27 -12.25
N ILE A 19 -7.22 -2.75 -11.53
CA ILE A 19 -7.29 -2.60 -10.08
C ILE A 19 -6.11 -3.34 -9.44
N GLU A 20 -5.86 -4.56 -9.89
CA GLU A 20 -4.74 -5.35 -9.36
C GLU A 20 -3.42 -4.62 -9.58
N GLY A 21 -3.25 -4.00 -10.74
CA GLY A 21 -2.05 -3.22 -11.04
C GLY A 21 -1.87 -2.07 -10.07
N ALA A 22 -2.96 -1.39 -9.72
CA ALA A 22 -2.91 -0.29 -8.75
C ALA A 22 -2.45 -0.79 -7.38
N VAL A 23 -2.97 -1.92 -6.94
CA VAL A 23 -2.56 -2.53 -5.67
C VAL A 23 -1.08 -2.93 -5.73
N GLN A 24 -0.68 -3.57 -6.81
CA GLN A 24 0.72 -4.01 -6.98
C GLN A 24 1.68 -2.83 -6.95
N ASN A 25 1.31 -1.72 -7.60
CA ASN A 25 2.14 -0.52 -7.60
C ASN A 25 2.30 0.06 -6.19
N ALA A 26 1.23 0.05 -5.40
CA ALA A 26 1.29 0.51 -4.01
C ALA A 26 2.23 -0.39 -3.19
N ILE A 27 2.10 -1.70 -3.34
CA ILE A 27 2.94 -2.67 -2.63
C ILE A 27 4.41 -2.50 -3.03
N ALA A 28 4.66 -2.36 -4.32
CA ALA A 28 6.02 -2.19 -4.82
C ALA A 28 6.68 -0.94 -4.24
N THR A 29 5.92 0.15 -4.16
CA THR A 29 6.44 1.39 -3.59
C THR A 29 6.73 1.24 -2.10
N ALA A 30 5.81 0.61 -1.36
CA ALA A 30 6.01 0.39 0.07
C ALA A 30 7.25 -0.49 0.33
N SER A 31 7.47 -1.49 -0.53
CA SER A 31 8.57 -2.43 -0.35
C SER A 31 9.95 -1.80 -0.53
N LYS A 32 10.01 -0.60 -1.09
CA LYS A 32 11.29 0.12 -1.21
C LYS A 32 11.79 0.63 0.13
N SER A 33 10.89 0.90 1.06
CA SER A 33 11.23 1.49 2.36
C SER A 33 10.96 0.56 3.53
N LEU A 34 10.03 -0.36 3.38
CA LEU A 34 9.58 -1.21 4.48
C LEU A 34 9.92 -2.67 4.19
N ARG A 35 10.18 -3.41 5.27
CA ARG A 35 10.46 -4.85 5.21
C ARG A 35 9.30 -5.62 5.79
N HIS A 36 9.22 -6.89 5.44
CA HIS A 36 8.26 -7.82 6.04
C HIS A 36 6.81 -7.39 5.83
N LEU A 37 6.49 -6.95 4.60
CA LEU A 37 5.11 -6.69 4.23
C LEU A 37 4.36 -8.01 4.30
N SER A 38 3.24 -8.04 5.01
CA SER A 38 2.57 -9.29 5.35
C SER A 38 1.22 -9.47 4.68
N TRP A 39 0.42 -8.40 4.61
CA TRP A 39 -0.89 -8.49 3.98
C TRP A 39 -1.30 -7.13 3.44
N PHE A 40 -2.36 -7.13 2.66
CA PHE A 40 -2.99 -5.88 2.23
C PHE A 40 -4.50 -6.00 2.37
N GLU A 41 -5.14 -4.84 2.50
CA GLU A 41 -6.60 -4.73 2.50
C GLU A 41 -6.97 -3.63 1.53
N ILE A 42 -7.99 -3.88 0.70
CA ILE A 42 -8.50 -2.84 -0.18
C ILE A 42 -9.61 -2.12 0.55
N ASN A 43 -9.41 -0.84 0.84
CA ASN A 43 -10.41 -0.03 1.53
C ASN A 43 -11.40 0.62 0.58
N HIS A 44 -10.90 1.17 -0.52
CA HIS A 44 -11.73 1.83 -1.51
C HIS A 44 -11.16 1.62 -2.90
N VAL A 45 -12.07 1.50 -3.86
CA VAL A 45 -11.70 1.45 -5.27
C VAL A 45 -12.45 2.57 -5.97
N ARG A 46 -11.73 3.36 -6.73
CA ARG A 46 -12.33 4.40 -7.57
C ARG A 46 -11.49 4.57 -8.81
N GLY A 47 -11.93 5.40 -9.71
CA GLY A 47 -11.18 5.64 -10.91
C GLY A 47 -11.48 7.01 -11.50
N HIS A 48 -10.71 7.37 -12.48
CA HIS A 48 -10.87 8.60 -13.22
C HIS A 48 -11.52 8.28 -14.56
N ILE A 49 -12.51 9.11 -14.94
CA ILE A 49 -13.21 8.98 -16.22
C ILE A 49 -12.74 10.11 -17.12
N ALA A 50 -12.39 9.76 -18.34
CA ALA A 50 -12.05 10.74 -19.38
C ALA A 50 -12.77 10.36 -20.66
N ASP A 51 -13.48 11.31 -21.24
CA ASP A 51 -14.22 11.10 -22.50
C ASP A 51 -15.16 9.90 -22.46
N GLY A 52 -15.85 9.71 -21.33
CA GLY A 52 -16.83 8.65 -21.17
C GLY A 52 -16.22 7.26 -20.98
N LYS A 53 -14.94 7.19 -20.74
CA LYS A 53 -14.23 5.90 -20.56
C LYS A 53 -13.40 5.92 -19.30
N ILE A 54 -13.09 4.73 -18.81
CA ILE A 54 -12.19 4.60 -17.68
C ILE A 54 -10.80 5.01 -18.12
N ASP A 55 -10.24 6.02 -17.45
CA ASP A 55 -8.89 6.49 -17.72
C ASP A 55 -7.87 5.81 -16.81
N SER A 56 -8.18 5.70 -15.55
CA SER A 56 -7.27 5.08 -14.59
C SER A 56 -8.03 4.58 -13.38
N TYR A 57 -7.37 3.68 -12.66
CA TYR A 57 -7.89 3.14 -11.40
C TYR A 57 -7.09 3.71 -10.25
N GLN A 58 -7.77 4.00 -9.15
CA GLN A 58 -7.15 4.44 -7.90
C GLN A 58 -7.65 3.52 -6.81
N VAL A 59 -6.74 2.87 -6.11
CA VAL A 59 -7.11 1.92 -5.07
C VAL A 59 -6.46 2.35 -3.76
N GLU A 60 -7.30 2.56 -2.76
CA GLU A 60 -6.80 2.85 -1.42
C GLU A 60 -6.51 1.53 -0.73
N VAL A 61 -5.25 1.32 -0.41
CA VAL A 61 -4.73 0.05 0.10
C VAL A 61 -4.11 0.26 1.46
N ALA A 62 -4.53 -0.54 2.44
CA ALA A 62 -3.83 -0.61 3.72
C ALA A 62 -2.86 -1.78 3.63
N ILE A 63 -1.63 -1.55 4.03
CA ILE A 63 -0.59 -2.57 4.01
C ILE A 63 -0.12 -2.81 5.43
N GLY A 64 -0.17 -4.08 5.85
CA GLY A 64 0.30 -4.48 7.17
C GLY A 64 1.70 -5.04 7.08
N PHE A 65 2.54 -4.67 8.02
CA PHE A 65 3.91 -5.16 8.08
C PHE A 65 4.34 -5.36 9.52
N SER A 66 5.27 -6.30 9.71
CA SER A 66 5.81 -6.57 11.04
C SER A 66 6.75 -5.46 11.45
N LEU A 67 6.70 -5.08 12.72
CA LEU A 67 7.60 -4.07 13.25
C LEU A 67 9.01 -4.61 13.48
N GLU A 68 9.19 -5.91 13.47
CA GLU A 68 10.51 -6.50 13.67
C GLU A 68 11.42 -6.18 12.48
N GLY A 69 12.63 -5.67 12.76
CA GLY A 69 13.60 -5.35 11.73
C GLY A 69 13.31 -4.07 10.96
N GLN A 70 12.41 -3.21 11.49
CA GLN A 70 12.00 -1.99 10.81
C GLN A 70 12.46 -0.72 11.50
N GLU A 71 13.30 -0.80 12.51
CA GLU A 71 13.56 0.32 13.41
C GLU A 71 13.74 1.65 12.69
N GLU A 72 14.65 1.70 11.74
CA GLU A 72 14.94 2.94 11.03
C GLU A 72 13.82 3.32 10.07
N ALA A 73 13.33 2.35 9.30
CA ALA A 73 12.28 2.61 8.33
C ALA A 73 10.98 3.04 9.00
N VAL A 74 10.62 2.38 10.11
CA VAL A 74 9.40 2.72 10.85
C VAL A 74 9.53 4.13 11.43
N HIS A 75 10.69 4.48 11.95
CA HIS A 75 10.92 5.81 12.50
C HIS A 75 10.70 6.90 11.43
N ILE A 76 11.26 6.69 10.26
CA ILE A 76 11.11 7.64 9.15
C ILE A 76 9.63 7.78 8.77
N MET A 77 8.93 6.66 8.65
CA MET A 77 7.52 6.67 8.26
C MET A 77 6.63 7.32 9.32
N THR A 78 6.95 7.14 10.59
CA THR A 78 6.13 7.73 11.66
C THR A 78 6.40 9.22 11.86
N ALA A 79 7.54 9.71 11.43
CA ALA A 79 7.86 11.12 11.52
C ALA A 79 7.08 11.97 10.51
N LEU A 80 6.51 11.34 9.51
CA LEU A 80 5.71 12.03 8.50
C LEU A 80 4.26 12.19 8.97
#